data_e8bb6a23a162620daf25064b4ab92c33
#
_entry.id   e8bb6a23a162620daf25064b4ab92c33
#
_cell.length_a   1.000
_cell.length_b   1.000
_cell.length_c   1.000
_cell.angle_alpha   90.00
_cell.angle_beta   90.00
_cell.angle_gamma   90.00
#
_symmetry.space_group_name_H-M   'P 1'
#
loop_
_entity.id
_entity.type
_entity.pdbx_description
1 polymer ?
#
loop_
_entity_poly.entity_id
_entity_poly.type
_entity_poly.pdbx_seq_one_letter_code
_entity_poly.pdbx_strand_id
1 'polypeptide(L)'
;CRHCVEGRGREFGHEKHRGVKDERASPVISFDYCFIGDDEDVSDTEGFEAAGEKAAKVLVVRDSRSKAVFAHVVPSKGADEAGFAVSALTGDVKWLGYSRLTLKSDNEPAIVKLLSESLRELRVQGVEQALEEHSPEYDPQANGSAEVGVKLVKGQLRSLRSCLEAQLGFRIPVRHPLMAWLVEHSADLVTWCSKGHDGRTA
;
A
#
# COMPACT_ATOMS: atom_id res chain seq x y z
N CYS A 1 6.73 -13.48 20.00
CA CYS A 1 5.56 -14.16 19.43
C CYS A 1 5.97 -14.90 18.16
N ARG A 2 5.68 -16.23 18.08
CA ARG A 2 6.03 -17.09 16.94
C ARG A 2 5.50 -16.49 15.61
N HIS A 3 4.24 -16.13 15.57
CA HIS A 3 3.58 -15.59 14.37
C HIS A 3 4.19 -14.26 13.90
N CYS A 4 4.64 -13.40 14.84
CA CYS A 4 5.33 -12.18 14.48
C CYS A 4 6.71 -12.46 13.86
N VAL A 5 7.41 -13.47 14.32
CA VAL A 5 8.71 -13.87 13.76
C VAL A 5 8.52 -14.48 12.37
N GLU A 6 7.60 -15.43 12.22
CA GLU A 6 7.27 -16.07 10.96
C GLU A 6 6.77 -15.05 9.90
N GLY A 7 5.87 -14.12 10.30
CA GLY A 7 5.28 -13.15 9.39
C GLY A 7 6.17 -11.94 9.06
N ARG A 8 7.10 -11.57 9.95
CA ARG A 8 7.96 -10.38 9.79
C ARG A 8 9.45 -10.72 9.71
N GLY A 9 9.81 -12.02 9.65
CA GLY A 9 11.19 -12.44 9.53
C GLY A 9 11.86 -11.74 8.34
N ARG A 10 12.95 -11.03 8.61
CA ARG A 10 13.70 -10.30 7.60
C ARG A 10 15.15 -10.75 7.66
N GLU A 11 15.78 -10.81 6.52
CA GLU A 11 17.23 -10.74 6.44
C GLU A 11 17.73 -9.44 7.07
N PHE A 12 18.95 -9.46 7.63
CA PHE A 12 19.55 -8.28 8.25
C PHE A 12 19.46 -7.08 7.31
N GLY A 13 18.85 -6.01 7.80
CA GLY A 13 18.61 -4.80 6.99
C GLY A 13 19.94 -4.19 6.55
N HIS A 14 19.98 -3.77 5.30
CA HIS A 14 21.08 -2.92 4.81
C HIS A 14 21.16 -1.67 5.68
N GLU A 15 22.36 -1.23 6.01
CA GLU A 15 22.58 0.01 6.74
C GLU A 15 21.90 1.16 5.99
N LYS A 16 21.03 1.85 6.69
CA LYS A 16 20.36 3.02 6.14
C LYS A 16 21.41 4.10 5.88
N HIS A 17 21.72 4.37 4.63
CA HIS A 17 22.29 5.66 4.31
C HIS A 17 21.34 6.73 4.89
N ARG A 18 21.88 7.61 5.75
CA ARG A 18 21.16 8.78 6.24
C ARG A 18 20.93 9.70 5.04
N GLY A 19 19.90 9.40 4.26
CA GLY A 19 19.45 10.26 3.19
C GLY A 19 19.08 11.63 3.75
N VAL A 20 19.37 12.66 2.99
CA VAL A 20 18.94 14.01 3.23
C VAL A 20 17.45 14.00 3.58
N LYS A 21 17.07 14.69 4.67
CA LYS A 21 15.64 14.88 5.02
C LYS A 21 14.93 15.43 3.79
N ASP A 22 13.91 14.74 3.34
CA ASP A 22 13.04 15.25 2.28
C ASP A 22 12.24 16.44 2.87
N GLU A 23 12.80 17.63 2.72
CA GLU A 23 12.21 18.88 3.19
C GLU A 23 11.16 19.44 2.21
N ARG A 24 10.56 18.58 1.38
CA ARG A 24 9.51 18.99 0.44
C ARG A 24 8.40 19.71 1.19
N ALA A 25 8.02 20.86 0.69
CA ALA A 25 6.96 21.70 1.26
C ALA A 25 5.60 20.96 1.28
N SER A 26 5.36 20.05 0.33
CA SER A 26 4.14 19.25 0.21
C SER A 26 4.38 17.80 0.57
N PRO A 27 3.45 17.13 1.31
CA PRO A 27 3.52 15.69 1.56
C PRO A 27 3.44 14.93 0.24
N VAL A 28 4.19 13.82 0.17
CA VAL A 28 4.17 12.91 -0.97
C VAL A 28 3.44 11.64 -0.55
N ILE A 29 2.39 11.32 -1.26
CA ILE A 29 1.61 10.10 -1.09
C ILE A 29 1.99 9.16 -2.24
N SER A 30 2.69 8.08 -1.89
CA SER A 30 3.15 7.07 -2.84
C SER A 30 2.21 5.87 -2.80
N PHE A 31 1.90 5.29 -3.95
CA PHE A 31 1.06 4.09 -4.00
C PHE A 31 1.56 3.11 -5.05
N ASP A 32 1.22 1.86 -4.83
CA ASP A 32 1.60 0.75 -5.69
C ASP A 32 0.64 -0.42 -5.50
N TYR A 33 0.68 -1.39 -6.42
CA TYR A 33 -0.06 -2.63 -6.30
C TYR A 33 0.83 -3.76 -5.82
N CYS A 34 0.25 -4.65 -5.02
CA CYS A 34 0.84 -5.93 -4.74
C CYS A 34 -0.19 -7.06 -4.84
N PHE A 35 0.31 -8.28 -4.86
CA PHE A 35 -0.51 -9.49 -4.94
C PHE A 35 -0.35 -10.30 -3.65
N ILE A 36 -1.46 -10.90 -3.22
CA ILE A 36 -1.52 -11.79 -2.07
C ILE A 36 -2.15 -13.08 -2.54
N GLY A 37 -1.43 -14.19 -2.42
CA GLY A 37 -1.88 -15.53 -2.78
C GLY A 37 -2.22 -16.39 -1.57
N ASP A 38 -2.67 -17.60 -1.83
CA ASP A 38 -2.85 -18.64 -0.81
C ASP A 38 -1.50 -19.14 -0.29
N ASP A 39 -0.51 -19.26 -1.17
CA ASP A 39 0.87 -19.55 -0.85
C ASP A 39 1.69 -18.25 -0.91
N GLU A 40 2.67 -18.11 -0.02
CA GLU A 40 3.37 -16.83 0.25
C GLU A 40 4.19 -16.28 -0.93
N ASP A 41 4.44 -17.06 -1.98
CA ASP A 41 5.40 -16.78 -3.05
C ASP A 41 4.75 -16.42 -4.41
N VAL A 42 3.69 -15.63 -4.42
CA VAL A 42 3.27 -15.02 -5.69
C VAL A 42 4.20 -13.84 -5.97
N SER A 43 5.19 -14.03 -6.85
CA SER A 43 6.04 -12.94 -7.30
C SER A 43 5.20 -11.89 -8.01
N ASP A 44 5.48 -10.62 -7.73
CA ASP A 44 4.72 -9.48 -8.30
C ASP A 44 4.82 -9.44 -9.84
N THR A 45 5.80 -10.16 -10.44
CA THR A 45 6.06 -10.25 -11.88
C THR A 45 5.32 -11.39 -12.59
N GLU A 46 5.12 -12.53 -11.94
CA GLU A 46 4.42 -13.68 -12.55
C GLU A 46 2.91 -13.69 -12.26
N GLY A 47 2.48 -12.82 -11.32
CA GLY A 47 1.15 -12.84 -10.75
C GLY A 47 0.02 -12.36 -11.64
N PHE A 48 0.30 -11.66 -12.76
CA PHE A 48 -0.79 -10.97 -13.46
C PHE A 48 -1.61 -11.88 -14.39
N GLU A 49 -0.97 -12.80 -15.12
CA GLU A 49 -1.67 -13.69 -16.07
C GLU A 49 -1.92 -15.08 -15.51
N ALA A 50 -0.99 -15.62 -14.73
CA ALA A 50 -1.10 -16.97 -14.16
C ALA A 50 -1.91 -17.03 -12.85
N ALA A 51 -1.98 -15.92 -12.08
CA ALA A 51 -2.67 -15.85 -10.79
C ALA A 51 -4.11 -15.37 -10.87
N GLY A 52 -4.66 -15.13 -12.04
CA GLY A 52 -5.96 -14.46 -12.30
C GLY A 52 -7.12 -14.83 -11.36
N GLU A 53 -7.18 -16.05 -10.90
CA GLU A 53 -8.19 -16.50 -9.92
C GLU A 53 -7.63 -16.81 -8.52
N LYS A 54 -6.32 -16.89 -8.34
CA LYS A 54 -5.67 -17.40 -7.12
C LYS A 54 -5.03 -16.32 -6.25
N ALA A 55 -5.06 -15.07 -6.65
CA ALA A 55 -4.47 -13.95 -5.89
C ALA A 55 -5.42 -12.78 -5.77
N ALA A 56 -5.41 -12.11 -4.61
CA ALA A 56 -6.05 -10.82 -4.39
C ALA A 56 -5.09 -9.69 -4.83
N LYS A 57 -5.62 -8.71 -5.55
CA LYS A 57 -4.92 -7.48 -5.90
C LYS A 57 -5.12 -6.48 -4.78
N VAL A 58 -4.05 -5.89 -4.31
CA VAL A 58 -4.08 -4.92 -3.21
C VAL A 58 -3.43 -3.63 -3.66
N LEU A 59 -4.17 -2.54 -3.56
CA LEU A 59 -3.63 -1.18 -3.67
C LEU A 59 -3.08 -0.80 -2.30
N VAL A 60 -1.80 -0.45 -2.23
CA VAL A 60 -1.16 0.04 -1.02
C VAL A 60 -0.79 1.51 -1.21
N VAL A 61 -1.18 2.33 -0.25
CA VAL A 61 -0.94 3.77 -0.24
C VAL A 61 -0.11 4.13 0.98
N ARG A 62 0.89 4.99 0.83
CA ARG A 62 1.74 5.42 1.94
C ARG A 62 2.03 6.90 1.90
N ASP A 63 1.80 7.58 3.01
CA ASP A 63 2.18 8.98 3.20
C ASP A 63 3.64 9.11 3.65
N SER A 64 4.35 10.04 3.04
CA SER A 64 5.75 10.34 3.38
C SER A 64 5.90 11.09 4.70
N ARG A 65 4.90 11.87 5.10
CA ARG A 65 4.95 12.75 6.27
C ARG A 65 4.52 12.02 7.54
N SER A 66 3.28 11.56 7.62
CA SER A 66 2.76 10.84 8.79
C SER A 66 3.28 9.40 8.88
N LYS A 67 3.72 8.82 7.78
CA LYS A 67 4.04 7.39 7.61
C LYS A 67 2.81 6.49 7.64
N ALA A 68 1.62 7.05 7.61
CA ALA A 68 0.38 6.29 7.47
C ALA A 68 0.43 5.38 6.24
N VAL A 69 -0.13 4.20 6.40
CA VAL A 69 -0.25 3.18 5.35
C VAL A 69 -1.71 2.77 5.28
N PHE A 70 -2.23 2.71 4.07
CA PHE A 70 -3.56 2.17 3.77
C PHE A 70 -3.41 1.03 2.78
N ALA A 71 -4.35 0.10 2.80
CA ALA A 71 -4.33 -1.02 1.88
C ALA A 71 -5.77 -1.48 1.58
N HIS A 72 -6.08 -1.65 0.31
CA HIS A 72 -7.42 -2.01 -0.15
C HIS A 72 -7.35 -3.15 -1.14
N VAL A 73 -8.17 -4.19 -0.94
CA VAL A 73 -8.35 -5.23 -1.96
C VAL A 73 -9.20 -4.64 -3.09
N VAL A 74 -8.66 -4.64 -4.30
CA VAL A 74 -9.30 -4.05 -5.47
C VAL A 74 -9.67 -5.11 -6.51
N PRO A 75 -10.76 -4.93 -7.27
CA PRO A 75 -11.19 -5.90 -8.27
C PRO A 75 -10.22 -5.99 -9.45
N SER A 76 -9.64 -4.85 -9.85
CA SER A 76 -8.70 -4.76 -10.95
C SER A 76 -7.62 -3.72 -10.69
N LYS A 77 -6.51 -3.77 -11.44
CA LYS A 77 -5.55 -2.66 -11.47
C LYS A 77 -6.13 -1.48 -12.25
N GLY A 78 -5.75 -0.28 -11.83
CA GLY A 78 -6.18 0.98 -12.46
C GLY A 78 -7.55 1.45 -12.00
N ALA A 79 -8.11 2.39 -12.76
CA ALA A 79 -9.46 2.84 -12.54
C ALA A 79 -10.44 1.79 -13.08
N ASP A 80 -11.10 1.10 -12.16
CA ASP A 80 -12.14 0.15 -12.48
C ASP A 80 -13.47 0.85 -12.83
N GLU A 81 -14.38 0.15 -13.54
CA GLU A 81 -15.66 0.73 -13.98
C GLU A 81 -16.53 1.21 -12.81
N ALA A 82 -16.43 0.56 -11.66
CA ALA A 82 -17.15 0.95 -10.45
C ALA A 82 -16.48 2.12 -9.70
N GLY A 83 -15.26 2.52 -10.09
CA GLY A 83 -14.53 3.61 -9.44
C GLY A 83 -14.02 3.29 -8.04
N PHE A 84 -13.97 2.01 -7.65
CA PHE A 84 -13.62 1.61 -6.29
C PHE A 84 -12.18 2.03 -5.93
N ALA A 85 -11.21 1.75 -6.79
CA ALA A 85 -9.81 2.09 -6.53
C ALA A 85 -9.59 3.62 -6.44
N VAL A 86 -10.29 4.40 -7.27
CA VAL A 86 -10.27 5.87 -7.22
C VAL A 86 -10.88 6.36 -5.91
N SER A 87 -12.03 5.82 -5.52
CA SER A 87 -12.71 6.17 -4.26
C SER A 87 -11.88 5.83 -3.03
N ALA A 88 -11.22 4.67 -3.02
CA ALA A 88 -10.32 4.25 -1.95
C ALA A 88 -9.14 5.23 -1.81
N LEU A 89 -8.40 5.47 -2.90
CA LEU A 89 -7.25 6.36 -2.89
C LEU A 89 -7.62 7.79 -2.48
N THR A 90 -8.72 8.33 -3.02
CA THR A 90 -9.19 9.69 -2.67
C THR A 90 -9.72 9.76 -1.24
N GLY A 91 -10.32 8.68 -0.74
CA GLY A 91 -10.73 8.53 0.66
C GLY A 91 -9.54 8.58 1.62
N ASP A 92 -8.44 7.89 1.30
CA ASP A 92 -7.21 7.91 2.09
C ASP A 92 -6.59 9.31 2.12
N VAL A 93 -6.52 9.99 0.97
CA VAL A 93 -6.07 11.39 0.88
C VAL A 93 -6.91 12.31 1.74
N LYS A 94 -8.23 12.14 1.70
CA LYS A 94 -9.17 12.92 2.52
C LYS A 94 -8.98 12.66 4.01
N TRP A 95 -8.76 11.40 4.39
CA TRP A 95 -8.46 11.03 5.78
C TRP A 95 -7.19 11.73 6.29
N LEU A 96 -6.14 11.86 5.44
CA LEU A 96 -4.92 12.57 5.76
C LEU A 96 -5.11 14.09 5.93
N GLY A 97 -6.17 14.67 5.37
CA GLY A 97 -6.56 16.06 5.56
C GLY A 97 -5.65 17.10 4.92
N TYR A 98 -4.87 16.73 3.90
CA TYR A 98 -3.97 17.66 3.22
C TYR A 98 -4.71 18.50 2.17
N SER A 99 -4.52 19.82 2.21
CA SER A 99 -4.99 20.72 1.15
C SER A 99 -4.03 20.78 -0.05
N ARG A 100 -2.75 20.44 0.18
CA ARG A 100 -1.70 20.41 -0.85
C ARG A 100 -0.89 19.14 -0.71
N LEU A 101 -0.72 18.42 -1.80
CA LEU A 101 0.00 17.14 -1.82
C LEU A 101 0.57 16.81 -3.20
N THR A 102 1.44 15.84 -3.24
CA THR A 102 1.93 15.20 -4.46
C THR A 102 1.54 13.72 -4.42
N LEU A 103 0.86 13.24 -5.46
CA LEU A 103 0.64 11.82 -5.70
C LEU A 103 1.80 11.27 -6.52
N LYS A 104 2.41 10.20 -6.03
CA LYS A 104 3.57 9.56 -6.68
C LYS A 104 3.29 8.09 -6.97
N SER A 105 3.58 7.68 -8.18
CA SER A 105 3.41 6.30 -8.65
C SER A 105 4.46 5.89 -9.66
N ASP A 106 4.48 4.61 -10.01
CA ASP A 106 5.21 4.10 -11.15
C ASP A 106 4.54 4.46 -12.48
N ASN A 107 5.27 4.22 -13.59
CA ASN A 107 4.81 4.50 -14.96
C ASN A 107 3.95 3.37 -15.57
N GLU A 108 3.47 2.41 -14.78
CA GLU A 108 2.58 1.38 -15.29
C GLU A 108 1.27 2.02 -15.80
N PRO A 109 0.81 1.73 -17.03
CA PRO A 109 -0.36 2.41 -17.63
C PRO A 109 -1.63 2.35 -16.76
N ALA A 110 -1.85 1.25 -16.06
CA ALA A 110 -2.98 1.10 -15.15
C ALA A 110 -2.89 2.05 -13.95
N ILE A 111 -1.69 2.22 -13.39
CA ILE A 111 -1.42 3.12 -12.27
C ILE A 111 -1.55 4.58 -12.72
N VAL A 112 -1.03 4.92 -13.89
CA VAL A 112 -1.15 6.27 -14.47
C VAL A 112 -2.62 6.66 -14.67
N LYS A 113 -3.46 5.71 -15.14
CA LYS A 113 -4.90 5.94 -15.27
C LYS A 113 -5.54 6.18 -13.91
N LEU A 114 -5.23 5.38 -12.89
CA LEU A 114 -5.73 5.58 -11.52
C LEU A 114 -5.31 6.95 -10.99
N LEU A 115 -4.04 7.33 -11.18
CA LEU A 115 -3.51 8.63 -10.75
C LEU A 115 -4.30 9.79 -11.36
N SER A 116 -4.48 9.79 -12.69
CA SER A 116 -5.15 10.88 -13.41
C SER A 116 -6.62 11.04 -12.98
N GLU A 117 -7.34 9.94 -12.81
CA GLU A 117 -8.73 9.97 -12.36
C GLU A 117 -8.85 10.41 -10.89
N SER A 118 -7.94 9.95 -10.02
CA SER A 118 -7.90 10.37 -8.63
C SER A 118 -7.59 11.86 -8.48
N LEU A 119 -6.66 12.41 -9.28
CA LEU A 119 -6.40 13.85 -9.31
C LEU A 119 -7.61 14.67 -9.73
N ARG A 120 -8.36 14.16 -10.70
CA ARG A 120 -9.62 14.83 -11.14
C ARG A 120 -10.63 14.83 -9.99
N GLU A 121 -10.81 13.72 -9.32
CA GLU A 121 -11.75 13.59 -8.21
C GLU A 121 -11.34 14.46 -7.01
N LEU A 122 -10.07 14.48 -6.63
CA LEU A 122 -9.55 15.32 -5.55
C LEU A 122 -9.79 16.83 -5.81
N ARG A 123 -9.67 17.28 -7.07
CA ARG A 123 -9.97 18.67 -7.44
C ARG A 123 -11.47 18.97 -7.24
N VAL A 124 -12.36 18.04 -7.60
CA VAL A 124 -13.80 18.17 -7.37
C VAL A 124 -14.11 18.21 -5.87
N GLN A 125 -13.38 17.46 -5.07
CA GLN A 125 -13.54 17.42 -3.61
C GLN A 125 -12.92 18.60 -2.88
N GLY A 126 -12.30 19.55 -3.57
CA GLY A 126 -11.81 20.81 -3.00
C GLY A 126 -10.38 20.77 -2.48
N VAL A 127 -9.56 19.81 -2.89
CA VAL A 127 -8.11 19.85 -2.65
C VAL A 127 -7.52 21.01 -3.44
N GLU A 128 -6.84 21.95 -2.75
CA GLU A 128 -6.32 23.16 -3.37
C GLU A 128 -5.25 22.88 -4.43
N GLN A 129 -4.35 21.93 -4.13
CA GLN A 129 -3.27 21.57 -5.03
C GLN A 129 -2.92 20.09 -4.89
N ALA A 130 -3.17 19.33 -5.93
CA ALA A 130 -2.70 17.97 -6.09
C ALA A 130 -1.81 17.89 -7.33
N LEU A 131 -0.55 17.56 -7.15
CA LEU A 131 0.45 17.39 -8.20
C LEU A 131 0.67 15.91 -8.45
N GLU A 132 1.05 15.57 -9.68
CA GLU A 132 1.50 14.23 -10.04
C GLU A 132 3.02 14.19 -10.10
N GLU A 133 3.58 13.06 -9.67
CA GLU A 133 4.99 12.75 -9.81
C GLU A 133 5.11 11.29 -10.26
N HIS A 134 5.80 11.08 -11.36
CA HIS A 134 6.13 9.75 -11.86
C HIS A 134 7.56 9.39 -11.49
N SER A 135 7.79 8.13 -11.15
CA SER A 135 9.15 7.62 -10.96
C SER A 135 9.92 7.71 -12.27
N PRO A 136 11.18 8.21 -12.26
CA PRO A 136 12.00 8.18 -13.46
C PRO A 136 12.12 6.76 -14.01
N GLU A 137 12.14 6.64 -15.34
CA GLU A 137 12.44 5.36 -15.99
C GLU A 137 13.81 4.86 -15.51
N TYR A 138 13.90 3.57 -15.22
CA TYR A 138 15.13 2.90 -14.74
C TYR A 138 15.63 3.30 -13.34
N ASP A 139 14.82 3.99 -12.51
CA ASP A 139 15.15 4.20 -11.09
C ASP A 139 14.23 3.40 -10.16
N PRO A 140 14.59 2.14 -9.83
CA PRO A 140 13.78 1.30 -8.94
C PRO A 140 13.62 1.91 -7.54
N GLN A 141 14.53 2.79 -7.12
CA GLN A 141 14.49 3.40 -5.78
C GLN A 141 13.49 4.57 -5.71
N ALA A 142 13.06 5.09 -6.85
CA ALA A 142 12.18 6.25 -6.89
C ALA A 142 10.83 5.99 -6.22
N ASN A 143 10.27 4.75 -6.27
CA ASN A 143 9.04 4.38 -5.58
C ASN A 143 9.27 3.64 -4.24
N GLY A 144 10.47 3.71 -3.68
CA GLY A 144 10.85 3.01 -2.45
C GLY A 144 9.92 3.28 -1.25
N SER A 145 9.18 4.40 -1.23
CA SER A 145 8.18 4.66 -0.20
C SER A 145 7.01 3.67 -0.29
N ALA A 146 6.45 3.46 -1.48
CA ALA A 146 5.36 2.51 -1.70
C ALA A 146 5.81 1.07 -1.43
N GLU A 147 7.00 0.69 -1.91
CA GLU A 147 7.57 -0.64 -1.63
C GLU A 147 7.70 -0.93 -0.13
N VAL A 148 8.13 0.05 0.66
CA VAL A 148 8.16 -0.10 2.13
C VAL A 148 6.75 -0.30 2.67
N GLY A 149 5.75 0.43 2.17
CA GLY A 149 4.34 0.22 2.52
C GLY A 149 3.89 -1.21 2.24
N VAL A 150 4.15 -1.71 1.03
CA VAL A 150 3.85 -3.09 0.62
C VAL A 150 4.50 -4.11 1.55
N LYS A 151 5.80 -3.96 1.85
CA LYS A 151 6.52 -4.86 2.76
C LYS A 151 5.91 -4.88 4.17
N LEU A 152 5.53 -3.71 4.69
CA LEU A 152 4.90 -3.59 6.01
C LEU A 152 3.54 -4.27 6.05
N VAL A 153 2.67 -4.00 5.08
CA VAL A 153 1.34 -4.61 4.98
C VAL A 153 1.44 -6.13 4.82
N LYS A 154 2.25 -6.62 3.87
CA LYS A 154 2.46 -8.07 3.67
C LYS A 154 2.98 -8.75 4.96
N GLY A 155 3.95 -8.15 5.64
CA GLY A 155 4.49 -8.70 6.89
C GLY A 155 3.46 -8.75 8.02
N GLN A 156 2.66 -7.68 8.18
CA GLN A 156 1.60 -7.63 9.19
C GLN A 156 0.48 -8.62 8.88
N LEU A 157 0.05 -8.69 7.61
CA LEU A 157 -0.98 -9.62 7.16
C LEU A 157 -0.58 -11.08 7.41
N ARG A 158 0.65 -11.48 7.06
CA ARG A 158 1.16 -12.84 7.34
C ARG A 158 1.09 -13.18 8.82
N SER A 159 1.47 -12.23 9.68
CA SER A 159 1.41 -12.44 11.14
C SER A 159 -0.02 -12.62 11.64
N LEU A 160 -0.95 -11.80 11.17
CA LEU A 160 -2.37 -11.89 11.56
C LEU A 160 -3.01 -13.17 11.02
N ARG A 161 -2.80 -13.47 9.73
CA ARG A 161 -3.33 -14.66 9.09
C ARG A 161 -2.84 -15.92 9.79
N SER A 162 -1.54 -16.06 10.01
CA SER A 162 -0.94 -17.19 10.74
C SER A 162 -1.52 -17.36 12.14
N CYS A 163 -1.68 -16.25 12.89
CA CYS A 163 -2.27 -16.30 14.22
C CYS A 163 -3.74 -16.77 14.19
N LEU A 164 -4.53 -16.23 13.27
CA LEU A 164 -5.94 -16.54 13.15
C LEU A 164 -6.18 -17.98 12.65
N GLU A 165 -5.43 -18.42 11.64
CA GLU A 165 -5.49 -19.79 11.13
C GLU A 165 -5.11 -20.83 12.21
N ALA A 166 -4.11 -20.50 13.04
CA ALA A 166 -3.74 -21.36 14.16
C ALA A 166 -4.84 -21.48 15.22
N GLN A 167 -5.63 -20.42 15.45
CA GLN A 167 -6.76 -20.43 16.36
C GLN A 167 -7.98 -21.15 15.78
N LEU A 168 -8.23 -20.98 14.48
CA LEU A 168 -9.38 -21.57 13.80
C LEU A 168 -9.17 -23.05 13.43
N GLY A 169 -7.92 -23.48 13.30
CA GLY A 169 -7.57 -24.84 12.90
C GLY A 169 -7.71 -25.09 11.40
N PHE A 170 -7.91 -24.07 10.59
CA PHE A 170 -7.95 -24.18 9.13
C PHE A 170 -7.33 -22.96 8.44
N ARG A 171 -6.93 -23.13 7.17
CA ARG A 171 -6.40 -22.05 6.35
C ARG A 171 -7.53 -21.16 5.81
N ILE A 172 -7.29 -19.85 5.80
CA ILE A 172 -8.22 -18.86 5.25
C ILE A 172 -7.85 -18.65 3.78
N PRO A 173 -8.71 -19.07 2.81
CA PRO A 173 -8.43 -18.84 1.40
C PRO A 173 -8.35 -17.34 1.07
N VAL A 174 -7.51 -16.98 0.10
CA VAL A 174 -7.31 -15.57 -0.30
C VAL A 174 -8.61 -14.89 -0.76
N ARG A 175 -9.56 -15.67 -1.29
CA ARG A 175 -10.89 -15.18 -1.70
C ARG A 175 -11.92 -15.11 -0.58
N HIS A 176 -11.57 -15.54 0.62
CA HIS A 176 -12.49 -15.44 1.75
C HIS A 176 -12.79 -13.95 2.03
N PRO A 177 -14.05 -13.56 2.29
CA PRO A 177 -14.39 -12.15 2.56
C PRO A 177 -13.58 -11.52 3.69
N LEU A 178 -13.19 -12.31 4.68
CA LEU A 178 -12.34 -11.88 5.78
C LEU A 178 -10.96 -11.39 5.30
N MET A 179 -10.49 -11.83 4.13
CA MET A 179 -9.17 -11.44 3.64
C MET A 179 -9.09 -9.95 3.30
N ALA A 180 -10.14 -9.38 2.71
CA ALA A 180 -10.21 -7.95 2.43
C ALA A 180 -10.11 -7.15 3.74
N TRP A 181 -10.87 -7.54 4.76
CA TRP A 181 -10.79 -6.92 6.08
C TRP A 181 -9.41 -7.09 6.73
N LEU A 182 -8.79 -8.28 6.64
CA LEU A 182 -7.44 -8.52 7.19
C LEU A 182 -6.38 -7.64 6.54
N VAL A 183 -6.50 -7.38 5.25
CA VAL A 183 -5.60 -6.48 4.50
C VAL A 183 -5.72 -5.06 5.03
N GLU A 184 -6.93 -4.51 5.10
CA GLU A 184 -7.19 -3.17 5.64
C GLU A 184 -6.74 -3.06 7.10
N HIS A 185 -7.13 -4.01 7.93
CA HIS A 185 -6.74 -4.05 9.34
C HIS A 185 -5.22 -4.16 9.54
N SER A 186 -4.51 -4.84 8.62
CA SER A 186 -3.05 -4.91 8.65
C SER A 186 -2.42 -3.53 8.44
N ALA A 187 -2.96 -2.75 7.51
CA ALA A 187 -2.51 -1.39 7.26
C ALA A 187 -2.83 -0.46 8.44
N ASP A 188 -4.02 -0.57 9.02
CA ASP A 188 -4.43 0.17 10.22
C ASP A 188 -3.47 -0.08 11.38
N LEU A 189 -3.15 -1.34 11.66
CA LEU A 189 -2.20 -1.69 12.73
C LEU A 189 -0.79 -1.15 12.46
N VAL A 190 -0.35 -1.13 11.19
CA VAL A 190 0.91 -0.49 10.82
C VAL A 190 0.83 1.01 11.11
N THR A 191 -0.24 1.66 10.72
CA THR A 191 -0.45 3.10 10.90
C THR A 191 -0.52 3.47 12.38
N TRP A 192 -1.32 2.78 13.17
CA TRP A 192 -1.54 3.12 14.59
C TRP A 192 -0.39 2.70 15.51
N CYS A 193 0.35 1.65 15.16
CA CYS A 193 1.39 1.10 16.04
C CYS A 193 2.81 1.46 15.61
N SER A 194 3.01 1.94 14.37
CA SER A 194 4.33 2.36 13.91
C SER A 194 4.60 3.81 14.31
N LYS A 195 5.76 4.03 14.93
CA LYS A 195 6.18 5.38 15.28
C LYS A 195 6.95 6.00 14.12
N GLY A 196 6.60 7.22 13.78
CA GLY A 196 7.34 8.06 12.85
C GLY A 196 8.68 8.50 13.42
N HIS A 197 9.42 9.32 12.66
CA HIS A 197 10.71 9.81 13.08
C HIS A 197 10.61 10.80 14.27
N ASP A 198 9.45 11.42 14.44
CA ASP A 198 9.08 12.31 15.55
C ASP A 198 8.63 11.56 16.82
N GLY A 199 8.64 10.24 16.81
CA GLY A 199 8.21 9.38 17.92
C GLY A 199 6.69 9.25 18.07
N ARG A 200 5.90 9.85 17.17
CA ARG A 200 4.44 9.78 17.17
C ARG A 200 3.96 8.71 16.17
N THR A 201 2.78 8.19 16.39
CA THR A 201 2.03 7.40 15.40
C THR A 201 1.33 8.34 14.42
N ALA A 202 0.94 7.80 13.27
CA ALA A 202 0.21 8.57 12.26
C ALA A 202 -1.17 8.98 12.76
#